data_650baef09021024165c2e6be4ccf94a7
#
_entry.id   650baef09021024165c2e6be4ccf94a7
#
_cell.length_a   1.000
_cell.length_b   1.000
_cell.length_c   1.000
_cell.angle_alpha   90.00
_cell.angle_beta   90.00
_cell.angle_gamma   90.00
#
_symmetry.space_group_name_H-M   'P 1'
#
loop_
_entity.id
_entity.type
_entity.pdbx_description
1 polymer ?
#
loop_
_entity_poly.entity_id
_entity_poly.type
_entity_poly.pdbx_seq_one_letter_code
_entity_poly.pdbx_strand_id
1 'polypeptide(L)'
;MIRQLALAVPLACAALLVSLPPASRAQDSSGGVSAVEVSTEGRQIYKEICQACHMADARGGGGAGAGIPALADNPRLADKAFAIEVLVKGRGGMPWFTDILTPPQIAAVLTYVRSDFNAYADPVTSEEVEQIARTAGTTAEE
;
A
#
# COMPACT_ATOMS: atom_id res chain seq x y z
N MET A 1 35.11 82.46 -24.55
CA MET A 1 34.59 81.28 -25.30
C MET A 1 34.46 80.12 -24.30
N ILE A 2 33.32 79.93 -23.70
CA ILE A 2 33.11 78.96 -22.70
C ILE A 2 31.94 78.05 -23.20
N ARG A 3 32.30 76.79 -23.55
CA ARG A 3 31.30 75.78 -24.00
C ARG A 3 30.77 75.06 -22.76
N GLN A 4 29.50 75.23 -22.52
CA GLN A 4 28.76 74.55 -21.55
C GLN A 4 28.53 73.02 -21.95
N LEU A 5 29.03 72.13 -21.15
CA LEU A 5 28.81 70.72 -21.31
C LEU A 5 27.60 70.36 -20.46
N ALA A 6 26.47 70.01 -21.13
CA ALA A 6 25.28 69.49 -20.48
C ALA A 6 25.50 68.02 -20.16
N LEU A 7 25.51 67.69 -18.86
CA LEU A 7 25.46 66.29 -18.38
C LEU A 7 23.97 65.83 -18.36
N ALA A 8 23.68 64.91 -19.23
CA ALA A 8 22.42 64.15 -19.17
C ALA A 8 22.55 62.97 -18.23
N VAL A 9 21.79 62.97 -17.15
CA VAL A 9 21.69 61.86 -16.20
C VAL A 9 20.58 60.92 -16.68
N PRO A 10 20.87 59.66 -16.97
CA PRO A 10 19.81 58.69 -17.24
C PRO A 10 19.17 58.19 -15.93
N LEU A 11 17.85 58.35 -15.79
CA LEU A 11 17.04 57.79 -14.73
C LEU A 11 16.93 56.27 -14.95
N ALA A 12 17.67 55.47 -14.20
CA ALA A 12 17.50 54.02 -14.17
C ALA A 12 16.33 53.65 -13.27
N CYS A 13 15.19 53.34 -13.88
CA CYS A 13 14.10 52.69 -13.20
C CYS A 13 14.47 51.24 -12.83
N ALA A 14 14.88 51.03 -11.60
CA ALA A 14 15.04 49.68 -11.04
C ALA A 14 13.65 49.07 -10.73
N ALA A 15 13.16 48.20 -11.62
CA ALA A 15 11.99 47.39 -11.35
C ALA A 15 12.35 46.33 -10.30
N LEU A 16 11.91 46.52 -9.07
CA LEU A 16 11.94 45.44 -8.04
C LEU A 16 10.91 44.36 -8.43
N LEU A 17 11.41 43.26 -8.96
CA LEU A 17 10.65 42.00 -9.07
C LEU A 17 10.55 41.42 -7.66
N VAL A 18 9.43 41.65 -7.01
CA VAL A 18 9.04 40.95 -5.79
C VAL A 18 8.67 39.51 -6.17
N SER A 19 9.61 38.58 -6.03
CA SER A 19 9.33 37.16 -6.12
C SER A 19 8.51 36.73 -4.89
N LEU A 20 7.20 36.56 -5.04
CA LEU A 20 6.40 35.89 -4.04
C LEU A 20 6.82 34.41 -3.97
N PRO A 21 7.11 33.89 -2.76
CA PRO A 21 7.32 32.46 -2.60
C PRO A 21 6.00 31.71 -2.93
N PRO A 22 6.07 30.51 -3.54
CA PRO A 22 4.88 29.71 -3.74
C PRO A 22 4.23 29.43 -2.39
N ALA A 23 2.96 29.74 -2.26
CA ALA A 23 2.16 29.41 -1.08
C ALA A 23 2.23 27.90 -0.86
N SER A 24 3.00 27.48 0.14
CA SER A 24 2.92 26.13 0.68
C SER A 24 1.50 25.90 1.14
N ARG A 25 0.75 25.07 0.43
CA ARG A 25 -0.53 24.58 0.92
C ARG A 25 -0.24 23.84 2.22
N ALA A 26 -0.54 24.48 3.33
CA ALA A 26 -0.69 23.79 4.60
C ALA A 26 -1.78 22.73 4.37
N GLN A 27 -1.41 21.48 4.41
CA GLN A 27 -2.37 20.38 4.49
C GLN A 27 -3.05 20.54 5.83
N ASP A 28 -4.33 20.87 5.75
CA ASP A 28 -5.21 21.01 6.90
C ASP A 28 -5.31 19.63 7.58
N SER A 29 -4.54 19.47 8.66
CA SER A 29 -4.65 18.31 9.52
C SER A 29 -5.88 18.48 10.38
N SER A 30 -7.06 18.33 9.79
CA SER A 30 -8.27 18.05 10.54
C SER A 30 -8.04 16.75 11.30
N GLY A 31 -7.98 16.85 12.63
CA GLY A 31 -7.75 15.72 13.54
C GLY A 31 -8.91 14.73 13.56
N GLY A 32 -9.12 14.05 12.43
CA GLY A 32 -9.80 12.76 12.38
C GLY A 32 -8.76 11.69 12.65
N VAL A 33 -9.12 10.67 13.40
CA VAL A 33 -8.34 9.43 13.48
C VAL A 33 -7.97 9.04 12.04
N SER A 34 -6.72 9.25 11.67
CA SER A 34 -6.25 8.89 10.34
C SER A 34 -6.45 7.39 10.20
N ALA A 35 -7.44 6.99 9.40
CA ALA A 35 -7.49 5.62 8.94
C ALA A 35 -6.11 5.34 8.36
N VAL A 36 -5.42 4.34 8.90
CA VAL A 36 -4.11 3.94 8.40
C VAL A 36 -4.35 3.54 6.96
N GLU A 37 -3.87 4.37 6.03
CA GLU A 37 -4.01 4.10 4.60
C GLU A 37 -3.05 2.97 4.25
N VAL A 38 -3.60 1.76 4.12
CA VAL A 38 -2.82 0.60 3.72
C VAL A 38 -2.44 0.72 2.24
N SER A 39 -1.16 0.50 1.94
CA SER A 39 -0.64 0.54 0.57
C SER A 39 -1.43 -0.35 -0.39
N THR A 40 -1.45 0.01 -1.67
CA THR A 40 -1.98 -0.83 -2.75
C THR A 40 -0.90 -1.73 -3.36
N GLU A 41 0.36 -1.58 -2.96
CA GLU A 41 1.46 -2.41 -3.44
C GLU A 41 1.60 -3.67 -2.60
N GLY A 42 1.53 -4.85 -3.22
CA GLY A 42 1.51 -6.14 -2.52
C GLY A 42 2.71 -6.37 -1.59
N ARG A 43 3.91 -5.98 -2.01
CA ARG A 43 5.12 -6.04 -1.16
C ARG A 43 5.00 -5.18 0.08
N GLN A 44 4.45 -3.99 -0.07
CA GLN A 44 4.31 -3.07 1.05
C GLN A 44 3.24 -3.56 2.04
N ILE A 45 2.10 -4.06 1.53
CA ILE A 45 1.06 -4.70 2.35
C ILE A 45 1.64 -5.87 3.14
N TYR A 46 2.45 -6.70 2.49
CA TYR A 46 3.12 -7.81 3.16
C TYR A 46 3.96 -7.34 4.35
N LYS A 47 4.79 -6.32 4.14
CA LYS A 47 5.66 -5.75 5.18
C LYS A 47 4.89 -5.11 6.32
N GLU A 48 3.78 -4.43 6.02
CA GLU A 48 2.99 -3.70 7.00
C GLU A 48 2.11 -4.62 7.85
N ILE A 49 1.61 -5.71 7.27
CA ILE A 49 0.59 -6.56 7.89
C ILE A 49 1.09 -8.00 8.10
N CYS A 50 1.47 -8.67 7.02
CA CYS A 50 1.68 -10.14 7.05
C CYS A 50 2.99 -10.53 7.72
N GLN A 51 4.04 -9.73 7.52
CA GLN A 51 5.40 -9.98 8.02
C GLN A 51 5.45 -10.08 9.55
N ALA A 52 4.53 -9.44 10.25
CA ALA A 52 4.47 -9.46 11.72
C ALA A 52 4.37 -10.90 12.26
N CYS A 53 3.67 -11.77 11.54
CA CYS A 53 3.52 -13.18 11.89
C CYS A 53 4.32 -14.12 10.97
N HIS A 54 4.32 -13.85 9.66
CA HIS A 54 4.95 -14.74 8.68
C HIS A 54 6.44 -14.47 8.45
N MET A 55 7.04 -13.49 9.12
CA MET A 55 8.44 -13.08 9.03
C MET A 55 8.81 -12.47 7.67
N ALA A 56 9.99 -11.84 7.59
CA ALA A 56 10.44 -11.15 6.38
C ALA A 56 10.76 -12.10 5.22
N ASP A 57 11.14 -13.33 5.55
CA ASP A 57 11.48 -14.40 4.62
C ASP A 57 10.28 -15.32 4.30
N ALA A 58 9.10 -14.99 4.84
CA ALA A 58 7.87 -15.77 4.70
C ALA A 58 7.96 -17.23 5.18
N ARG A 59 8.96 -17.56 6.02
CA ARG A 59 9.13 -18.94 6.56
C ARG A 59 8.28 -19.20 7.80
N GLY A 60 7.60 -18.18 8.29
CA GLY A 60 6.81 -18.33 9.50
C GLY A 60 7.70 -18.54 10.74
N GLY A 61 7.15 -19.10 11.75
CA GLY A 61 7.94 -19.41 12.95
C GLY A 61 7.09 -19.81 14.15
N GLY A 62 7.71 -20.51 15.07
CA GLY A 62 7.11 -20.90 16.34
C GLY A 62 7.41 -19.85 17.41
N GLY A 63 6.55 -18.84 17.53
CA GLY A 63 6.53 -17.99 18.72
C GLY A 63 5.26 -18.33 19.51
N ALA A 64 5.39 -18.56 20.81
CA ALA A 64 4.27 -18.70 21.75
C ALA A 64 3.19 -19.76 21.40
N GLY A 65 3.59 -20.96 20.95
CA GLY A 65 2.70 -22.14 20.95
C GLY A 65 1.78 -22.32 19.76
N ALA A 66 1.68 -21.38 18.83
CA ALA A 66 0.98 -21.56 17.56
C ALA A 66 2.00 -21.48 16.42
N GLY A 67 2.27 -22.60 15.76
CA GLY A 67 3.15 -22.63 14.59
C GLY A 67 2.55 -21.78 13.47
N ILE A 68 3.15 -20.62 13.18
CA ILE A 68 2.79 -19.81 12.01
C ILE A 68 3.31 -20.54 10.75
N PRO A 69 2.45 -20.95 9.83
CA PRO A 69 2.89 -21.71 8.68
C PRO A 69 3.77 -20.89 7.74
N ALA A 70 4.74 -21.55 7.12
CA ALA A 70 5.52 -20.95 6.04
C ALA A 70 4.61 -20.61 4.85
N LEU A 71 4.82 -19.42 4.30
CA LEU A 71 4.27 -19.02 3.00
C LEU A 71 5.29 -19.27 1.87
N ALA A 72 6.60 -19.21 2.19
CA ALA A 72 7.65 -19.55 1.25
C ALA A 72 7.66 -21.06 0.99
N ASP A 73 7.93 -21.42 -0.27
CA ASP A 73 8.01 -22.82 -0.73
C ASP A 73 6.75 -23.64 -0.37
N ASN A 74 5.59 -23.00 -0.39
CA ASN A 74 4.33 -23.61 0.03
C ASN A 74 3.46 -24.03 -1.16
N PRO A 75 3.38 -25.33 -1.47
CA PRO A 75 2.65 -25.83 -2.64
C PRO A 75 1.14 -25.56 -2.60
N ARG A 76 0.56 -25.30 -1.42
CA ARG A 76 -0.86 -24.96 -1.30
C ARG A 76 -1.20 -23.60 -1.91
N LEU A 77 -0.21 -22.71 -2.01
CA LEU A 77 -0.40 -21.39 -2.61
C LEU A 77 -0.40 -21.42 -4.15
N ALA A 78 -0.16 -22.60 -4.78
CA ALA A 78 -0.43 -22.80 -6.20
C ALA A 78 -1.93 -22.61 -6.50
N ASP A 79 -2.80 -23.00 -5.57
CA ASP A 79 -4.24 -22.79 -5.65
C ASP A 79 -4.61 -21.38 -5.20
N LYS A 80 -5.02 -20.53 -6.15
CA LYS A 80 -5.44 -19.16 -5.87
C LYS A 80 -6.69 -19.10 -5.00
N ALA A 81 -7.65 -19.99 -5.26
CA ALA A 81 -8.92 -20.01 -4.51
C ALA A 81 -8.66 -20.30 -3.04
N PHE A 82 -7.82 -21.29 -2.75
CA PHE A 82 -7.41 -21.58 -1.37
C PHE A 82 -6.73 -20.36 -0.70
N ALA A 83 -5.80 -19.72 -1.42
CA ALA A 83 -5.07 -18.56 -0.88
C ALA A 83 -6.03 -17.39 -0.58
N ILE A 84 -6.98 -17.11 -1.47
CA ILE A 84 -8.00 -16.07 -1.30
C ILE A 84 -8.92 -16.40 -0.12
N GLU A 85 -9.42 -17.63 -0.04
CA GLU A 85 -10.30 -18.05 1.06
C GLU A 85 -9.66 -17.85 2.44
N VAL A 86 -8.37 -18.12 2.57
CA VAL A 86 -7.65 -17.92 3.83
C VAL A 86 -7.67 -16.46 4.26
N LEU A 87 -7.49 -15.51 3.33
CA LEU A 87 -7.54 -14.10 3.67
C LEU A 87 -8.97 -13.59 3.90
N VAL A 88 -9.93 -14.12 3.16
CA VAL A 88 -11.33 -13.71 3.26
C VAL A 88 -12.01 -14.24 4.52
N LYS A 89 -11.77 -15.50 4.87
CA LYS A 89 -12.44 -16.19 5.99
C LYS A 89 -11.60 -16.25 7.27
N GLY A 90 -10.30 -16.02 7.16
CA GLY A 90 -9.35 -16.36 8.21
C GLY A 90 -9.12 -17.86 8.32
N ARG A 91 -8.19 -18.29 9.17
CA ARG A 91 -7.90 -19.69 9.42
C ARG A 91 -7.16 -19.92 10.74
N GLY A 92 -7.79 -20.62 11.68
CA GLY A 92 -7.19 -20.85 12.99
C GLY A 92 -6.89 -19.53 13.72
N GLY A 93 -5.65 -19.25 14.03
CA GLY A 93 -5.23 -17.99 14.65
C GLY A 93 -5.04 -16.82 13.67
N MET A 94 -5.15 -17.04 12.36
CA MET A 94 -5.06 -15.99 11.35
C MET A 94 -6.43 -15.32 11.17
N PRO A 95 -6.56 -14.00 11.35
CA PRO A 95 -7.83 -13.30 11.18
C PRO A 95 -8.25 -13.24 9.71
N TRP A 96 -9.51 -12.87 9.46
CA TRP A 96 -9.96 -12.42 8.14
C TRP A 96 -9.49 -10.98 7.88
N PHE A 97 -9.30 -10.63 6.60
CA PHE A 97 -8.74 -9.35 6.22
C PHE A 97 -9.69 -8.45 5.43
N THR A 98 -10.92 -8.89 5.17
CA THR A 98 -11.91 -8.12 4.41
C THR A 98 -12.34 -6.80 5.07
N ASP A 99 -12.11 -6.65 6.38
CA ASP A 99 -12.43 -5.42 7.11
C ASP A 99 -11.28 -4.39 7.06
N ILE A 100 -10.08 -4.81 6.64
CA ILE A 100 -8.86 -3.98 6.61
C ILE A 100 -8.28 -3.83 5.21
N LEU A 101 -8.50 -4.81 4.33
CA LEU A 101 -7.98 -4.81 2.96
C LEU A 101 -9.12 -4.84 1.94
N THR A 102 -9.03 -3.98 0.95
CA THR A 102 -9.93 -4.02 -0.21
C THR A 102 -9.61 -5.22 -1.11
N PRO A 103 -10.54 -5.67 -1.98
CA PRO A 103 -10.25 -6.76 -2.91
C PRO A 103 -9.02 -6.55 -3.78
N PRO A 104 -8.73 -5.35 -4.34
CA PRO A 104 -7.48 -5.09 -5.04
C PRO A 104 -6.23 -5.25 -4.17
N GLN A 105 -6.29 -4.88 -2.89
CA GLN A 105 -5.18 -5.03 -1.95
C GLN A 105 -4.93 -6.50 -1.59
N ILE A 106 -5.98 -7.28 -1.38
CA ILE A 106 -5.88 -8.74 -1.19
C ILE A 106 -5.26 -9.40 -2.42
N ALA A 107 -5.72 -9.02 -3.61
CA ALA A 107 -5.17 -9.52 -4.88
C ALA A 107 -3.68 -9.18 -5.02
N ALA A 108 -3.29 -7.94 -4.71
CA ALA A 108 -1.91 -7.48 -4.79
C ALA A 108 -0.98 -8.23 -3.83
N VAL A 109 -1.36 -8.38 -2.56
CA VAL A 109 -0.52 -9.09 -1.59
C VAL A 109 -0.42 -10.58 -1.88
N LEU A 110 -1.50 -11.23 -2.33
CA LEU A 110 -1.45 -12.64 -2.73
C LEU A 110 -0.60 -12.85 -3.98
N THR A 111 -0.69 -11.96 -4.96
CA THR A 111 0.20 -11.98 -6.12
C THR A 111 1.66 -11.90 -5.70
N TYR A 112 2.00 -10.94 -4.81
CA TYR A 112 3.35 -10.81 -4.28
C TYR A 112 3.81 -12.08 -3.56
N VAL A 113 3.03 -12.63 -2.64
CA VAL A 113 3.40 -13.85 -1.89
C VAL A 113 3.59 -15.05 -2.82
N ARG A 114 2.73 -15.18 -3.83
CA ARG A 114 2.79 -16.28 -4.79
C ARG A 114 3.98 -16.16 -5.76
N SER A 115 4.32 -14.96 -6.20
CA SER A 115 5.43 -14.75 -7.13
C SER A 115 6.80 -14.71 -6.44
N ASP A 116 6.94 -13.92 -5.38
CA ASP A 116 8.25 -13.68 -4.75
C ASP A 116 8.73 -14.85 -3.87
N PHE A 117 7.81 -15.52 -3.18
CA PHE A 117 8.18 -16.61 -2.27
C PHE A 117 7.92 -18.02 -2.82
N ASN A 118 7.22 -18.15 -3.97
CA ASN A 118 6.79 -19.45 -4.49
C ASN A 118 6.97 -19.66 -6.00
N ALA A 119 7.39 -18.67 -6.75
CA ALA A 119 7.55 -18.71 -8.21
C ALA A 119 6.25 -19.02 -8.99
N TYR A 120 5.07 -18.74 -8.44
CA TYR A 120 3.80 -18.83 -9.17
C TYR A 120 3.51 -17.51 -9.88
N ALA A 121 3.74 -17.48 -11.21
CA ALA A 121 3.74 -16.25 -11.99
C ALA A 121 2.35 -15.67 -12.31
N ASP A 122 1.27 -16.48 -12.24
CA ASP A 122 -0.08 -16.04 -12.55
C ASP A 122 -0.65 -15.15 -11.42
N PRO A 123 -1.03 -13.89 -11.72
CA PRO A 123 -1.51 -12.97 -10.69
C PRO A 123 -2.90 -13.37 -10.18
N VAL A 124 -3.17 -12.98 -8.96
CA VAL A 124 -4.54 -12.98 -8.41
C VAL A 124 -5.21 -11.68 -8.84
N THR A 125 -6.48 -11.75 -9.24
CA THR A 125 -7.25 -10.58 -9.65
C THR A 125 -8.27 -10.14 -8.58
N SER A 126 -8.68 -8.88 -8.65
CA SER A 126 -9.71 -8.35 -7.74
C SER A 126 -11.03 -9.09 -7.90
N GLU A 127 -11.39 -9.47 -9.12
CA GLU A 127 -12.63 -10.17 -9.46
C GLU A 127 -12.67 -11.57 -8.83
N GLU A 128 -11.52 -12.28 -8.83
CA GLU A 128 -11.39 -13.58 -8.15
C GLU A 128 -11.63 -13.42 -6.64
N VAL A 129 -11.06 -12.37 -6.03
CA VAL A 129 -11.25 -12.07 -4.60
C VAL A 129 -12.71 -11.74 -4.30
N GLU A 130 -13.34 -10.85 -5.08
CA GLU A 130 -14.73 -10.46 -4.90
C GLU A 130 -15.68 -11.65 -5.05
N GLN A 131 -15.44 -12.52 -6.01
CA GLN A 131 -16.26 -13.70 -6.23
C GLN A 131 -16.22 -14.64 -5.03
N ILE A 132 -15.03 -14.90 -4.49
CA ILE A 132 -14.87 -15.77 -3.31
C ILE A 132 -15.45 -15.11 -2.06
N ALA A 133 -15.27 -13.80 -1.88
CA ALA A 133 -15.84 -13.07 -0.76
C ALA A 133 -17.38 -13.12 -0.74
N ARG A 134 -18.03 -12.97 -1.91
CA ARG A 134 -19.48 -13.10 -2.02
C ARG A 134 -19.99 -14.50 -1.61
N THR A 135 -19.31 -15.54 -2.08
CA THR A 135 -19.70 -16.92 -1.73
C THR A 135 -19.42 -17.23 -0.26
N ALA A 136 -18.38 -16.63 0.31
CA ALA A 136 -18.07 -16.78 1.74
C ALA A 136 -19.13 -16.15 2.65
N GLY A 137 -19.68 -14.99 2.28
CA GLY A 137 -20.73 -14.30 3.03
C GLY A 137 -22.06 -15.03 3.00
N THR A 138 -22.42 -15.65 1.89
CA THR A 138 -23.70 -16.39 1.76
C THR A 138 -23.73 -17.70 2.55
N THR A 139 -22.58 -18.28 2.89
CA THR A 139 -22.53 -19.51 3.70
C THR A 139 -22.55 -19.27 5.22
N ALA A 140 -22.48 -18.02 5.66
CA ALA A 140 -22.53 -17.68 7.08
C ALA A 140 -23.96 -17.41 7.61
N GLU A 141 -24.99 -17.39 6.73
CA GLU A 141 -26.39 -17.09 7.07
C GLU A 141 -27.29 -18.33 7.09
N GLU A 142 -26.75 -19.54 6.94
CA GLU A 142 -27.45 -20.80 7.10
C GLU A 142 -27.03 -21.52 8.39
#